data_fa6d32679e5a40a02f5c8a303b6dcfe5
#
_entry.id   fa6d32679e5a40a02f5c8a303b6dcfe5
#
_cell.length_a   1.000
_cell.length_b   1.000
_cell.length_c   1.000
_cell.angle_alpha   90.00
_cell.angle_beta   90.00
_cell.angle_gamma   90.00
#
_symmetry.space_group_name_H-M   'P 1'
#
loop_
_entity.id
_entity.type
_entity.pdbx_description
1 polymer ?
#
loop_
_entity_poly.entity_id
_entity_poly.type
_entity_poly.pdbx_seq_one_letter_code
_entity_poly.pdbx_strand_id
1 'polypeptide(L)'
;MEKVSNIIGYFKDELSEVAKEGEVVSWTYISIEYLLGYTRSDCIINANRDVSKDVSDRFKQIVSALKTNKPLQYILGETEFYGLKFKVNEYTLIPRPETEELVDWILKEEFSSALDIGTGTGCIPIALAKNKKAVISAIDISNNALLVARQNAKINGVEINFIHQDILISNDLPKVEIIVSNPPYVLESEKEMMF
;
A
#
# COMPACT_ATOMS: atom_id res chain seq x y z
N MET A 1 -22.47 1.09 -16.89
CA MET A 1 -21.49 0.15 -17.53
C MET A 1 -22.11 -1.23 -17.51
N GLU A 2 -22.29 -1.81 -18.69
CA GLU A 2 -22.91 -3.13 -18.81
C GLU A 2 -21.89 -4.23 -19.17
N LYS A 3 -20.75 -3.85 -19.76
CA LYS A 3 -19.70 -4.78 -20.21
C LYS A 3 -18.32 -4.36 -19.73
N VAL A 4 -17.41 -5.34 -19.65
CA VAL A 4 -16.00 -5.11 -19.26
C VAL A 4 -15.33 -4.07 -20.16
N SER A 5 -15.57 -4.12 -21.47
CA SER A 5 -15.04 -3.14 -22.43
C SER A 5 -15.47 -1.69 -22.16
N ASN A 6 -16.62 -1.48 -21.52
CA ASN A 6 -17.11 -0.14 -21.22
C ASN A 6 -16.41 0.51 -20.01
N ILE A 7 -15.75 -0.28 -19.15
CA ILE A 7 -15.10 0.23 -17.93
C ILE A 7 -13.97 1.19 -18.28
N ILE A 8 -13.13 0.81 -19.25
CA ILE A 8 -11.95 1.62 -19.64
C ILE A 8 -12.40 2.97 -20.21
N GLY A 9 -13.39 2.95 -21.10
CA GLY A 9 -13.97 4.19 -21.65
C GLY A 9 -14.55 5.08 -20.57
N TYR A 10 -15.33 4.51 -19.65
CA TYR A 10 -15.94 5.24 -18.54
C TYR A 10 -14.90 5.94 -17.66
N PHE A 11 -13.82 5.26 -17.25
CA PHE A 11 -12.75 5.87 -16.47
C PHE A 11 -12.07 7.01 -17.23
N LYS A 12 -11.77 6.81 -18.52
CA LYS A 12 -11.16 7.85 -19.36
C LYS A 12 -12.03 9.08 -19.47
N ASP A 13 -13.32 8.91 -19.76
CA ASP A 13 -14.27 10.01 -19.92
C ASP A 13 -14.45 10.80 -18.62
N GLU A 14 -14.58 10.10 -17.50
CA GLU A 14 -14.88 10.71 -16.20
C GLU A 14 -13.66 11.36 -15.51
N LEU A 15 -12.43 10.89 -15.81
CA LEU A 15 -11.21 11.31 -15.12
C LEU A 15 -10.22 12.06 -16.01
N SER A 16 -10.59 12.37 -17.24
CA SER A 16 -9.73 13.08 -18.21
C SER A 16 -9.22 14.45 -17.72
N GLU A 17 -10.00 15.13 -16.87
CA GLU A 17 -9.63 16.41 -16.26
C GLU A 17 -8.95 16.25 -14.89
N VAL A 18 -8.91 15.06 -14.33
CA VAL A 18 -8.37 14.77 -12.98
C VAL A 18 -6.90 14.38 -13.05
N ALA A 19 -6.53 13.56 -14.03
CA ALA A 19 -5.18 13.01 -14.13
C ALA A 19 -4.77 12.76 -15.60
N LYS A 20 -3.47 12.53 -15.81
CA LYS A 20 -2.94 12.17 -17.13
C LYS A 20 -3.46 10.81 -17.59
N GLU A 21 -3.63 10.63 -18.90
CA GLU A 21 -4.19 9.41 -19.47
C GLU A 21 -3.51 8.12 -18.97
N GLY A 22 -2.19 8.12 -18.87
CA GLY A 22 -1.43 6.95 -18.37
C GLY A 22 -1.79 6.56 -16.94
N GLU A 23 -2.03 7.54 -16.09
CA GLU A 23 -2.44 7.33 -14.69
C GLU A 23 -3.87 6.82 -14.60
N VAL A 24 -4.79 7.41 -15.37
CA VAL A 24 -6.19 6.94 -15.47
C VAL A 24 -6.24 5.49 -15.95
N VAL A 25 -5.44 5.13 -16.94
CA VAL A 25 -5.33 3.75 -17.43
C VAL A 25 -4.82 2.80 -16.35
N SER A 26 -3.80 3.23 -15.58
CA SER A 26 -3.28 2.44 -14.45
C SER A 26 -4.36 2.22 -13.38
N TRP A 27 -5.04 3.29 -12.95
CA TRP A 27 -6.15 3.21 -11.99
C TRP A 27 -7.27 2.27 -12.47
N THR A 28 -7.58 2.31 -13.76
CA THR A 28 -8.61 1.46 -14.33
C THR A 28 -8.25 -0.02 -14.21
N TYR A 29 -7.04 -0.41 -14.61
CA TYR A 29 -6.63 -1.81 -14.55
C TYR A 29 -6.47 -2.32 -13.12
N ILE A 30 -5.93 -1.52 -12.21
CA ILE A 30 -5.87 -1.87 -10.77
C ILE A 30 -7.28 -2.08 -10.22
N SER A 31 -8.23 -1.20 -10.56
CA SER A 31 -9.63 -1.33 -10.11
C SER A 31 -10.32 -2.56 -10.70
N ILE A 32 -10.03 -2.90 -11.96
CA ILE A 32 -10.57 -4.11 -12.62
C ILE A 32 -9.99 -5.37 -11.95
N GLU A 33 -8.70 -5.40 -11.71
CA GLU A 33 -8.05 -6.52 -11.02
C GLU A 33 -8.62 -6.71 -9.62
N TYR A 34 -8.79 -5.62 -8.88
CA TYR A 34 -9.36 -5.65 -7.53
C TYR A 34 -10.81 -6.16 -7.50
N LEU A 35 -11.67 -5.72 -8.41
CA LEU A 35 -13.11 -6.04 -8.39
C LEU A 35 -13.48 -7.32 -9.15
N LEU A 36 -12.73 -7.65 -10.20
CA LEU A 36 -13.06 -8.77 -11.10
C LEU A 36 -11.98 -9.87 -11.10
N GLY A 37 -10.79 -9.63 -10.55
CA GLY A 37 -9.65 -10.54 -10.62
C GLY A 37 -9.09 -10.68 -12.05
N TYR A 38 -9.30 -9.70 -12.92
CA TYR A 38 -8.90 -9.75 -14.32
C TYR A 38 -7.58 -9.03 -14.56
N THR A 39 -6.63 -9.72 -15.16
CA THR A 39 -5.44 -9.12 -15.76
C THR A 39 -5.81 -8.31 -17.01
N ARG A 40 -4.86 -7.55 -17.57
CA ARG A 40 -5.05 -6.84 -18.84
C ARG A 40 -5.45 -7.78 -19.98
N SER A 41 -4.87 -8.98 -20.06
CA SER A 41 -5.20 -10.00 -21.06
C SER A 41 -6.61 -10.52 -20.85
N ASP A 42 -7.03 -10.74 -19.61
CA ASP A 42 -8.38 -11.18 -19.29
C ASP A 42 -9.43 -10.13 -19.68
N CYS A 43 -9.12 -8.85 -19.59
CA CYS A 43 -10.00 -7.77 -20.05
C CYS A 43 -10.27 -7.85 -21.55
N ILE A 44 -9.29 -8.25 -22.35
CA ILE A 44 -9.45 -8.44 -23.81
C ILE A 44 -10.32 -9.67 -24.09
N ILE A 45 -10.00 -10.80 -23.46
CA ILE A 45 -10.73 -12.08 -23.63
C ILE A 45 -12.19 -11.92 -23.20
N ASN A 46 -12.43 -11.23 -22.08
CA ASN A 46 -13.76 -11.05 -21.49
C ASN A 46 -14.43 -9.72 -21.86
N ALA A 47 -13.98 -9.02 -22.90
CA ALA A 47 -14.44 -7.67 -23.27
C ALA A 47 -15.98 -7.54 -23.37
N ASN A 48 -16.65 -8.58 -23.87
CA ASN A 48 -18.09 -8.63 -24.06
C ASN A 48 -18.87 -9.23 -22.86
N ARG A 49 -18.17 -9.63 -21.80
CA ARG A 49 -18.81 -10.18 -20.61
C ARG A 49 -19.58 -9.10 -19.86
N ASP A 50 -20.78 -9.44 -19.40
CA ASP A 50 -21.63 -8.53 -18.65
C ASP A 50 -21.06 -8.31 -17.24
N VAL A 51 -21.16 -7.08 -16.77
CA VAL A 51 -20.78 -6.65 -15.42
C VAL A 51 -22.03 -6.51 -14.59
N SER A 52 -22.07 -7.15 -13.41
CA SER A 52 -23.22 -7.01 -12.51
C SER A 52 -23.43 -5.57 -12.08
N LYS A 53 -24.67 -5.23 -11.73
CA LYS A 53 -25.02 -3.88 -11.25
C LYS A 53 -24.17 -3.47 -10.05
N ASP A 54 -23.99 -4.37 -9.08
CA ASP A 54 -23.22 -4.10 -7.85
C ASP A 54 -21.75 -3.76 -8.18
N VAL A 55 -21.11 -4.51 -9.07
CA VAL A 55 -19.75 -4.25 -9.51
C VAL A 55 -19.68 -2.94 -10.31
N SER A 56 -20.65 -2.68 -11.19
CA SER A 56 -20.75 -1.41 -11.90
C SER A 56 -20.87 -0.22 -10.96
N ASP A 57 -21.67 -0.32 -9.92
CA ASP A 57 -21.83 0.73 -8.92
C ASP A 57 -20.57 0.93 -8.06
N ARG A 58 -19.81 -0.14 -7.78
CA ARG A 58 -18.48 -0.04 -7.14
C ARG A 58 -17.49 0.73 -8.00
N PHE A 59 -17.43 0.49 -9.32
CA PHE A 59 -16.58 1.27 -10.22
C PHE A 59 -16.94 2.76 -10.21
N LYS A 60 -18.23 3.11 -10.20
CA LYS A 60 -18.68 4.51 -10.09
C LYS A 60 -18.26 5.15 -8.77
N GLN A 61 -18.33 4.41 -7.65
CA GLN A 61 -17.85 4.88 -6.35
C GLN A 61 -16.34 5.17 -6.37
N ILE A 62 -15.54 4.28 -6.97
CA ILE A 62 -14.09 4.48 -7.13
C ILE A 62 -13.84 5.76 -7.93
N VAL A 63 -14.47 5.93 -9.09
CA VAL A 63 -14.32 7.12 -9.93
C VAL A 63 -14.74 8.39 -9.17
N SER A 64 -15.85 8.35 -8.44
CA SER A 64 -16.31 9.48 -7.63
C SER A 64 -15.29 9.87 -6.55
N ALA A 65 -14.66 8.90 -5.90
CA ALA A 65 -13.65 9.15 -4.89
C ALA A 65 -12.33 9.67 -5.50
N LEU A 66 -11.92 9.16 -6.68
CA LEU A 66 -10.75 9.66 -7.41
C LEU A 66 -10.91 11.14 -7.80
N LYS A 67 -12.12 11.59 -8.15
CA LYS A 67 -12.42 12.99 -8.42
C LYS A 67 -12.19 13.92 -7.23
N THR A 68 -12.14 13.38 -6.01
CA THR A 68 -11.78 14.15 -4.80
C THR A 68 -10.29 14.14 -4.49
N ASN A 69 -9.44 13.71 -5.42
CA ASN A 69 -8.00 13.52 -5.26
C ASN A 69 -7.61 12.49 -4.18
N LYS A 70 -8.54 11.60 -3.79
CA LYS A 70 -8.22 10.52 -2.86
C LYS A 70 -7.38 9.46 -3.57
N PRO A 71 -6.21 9.05 -3.04
CA PRO A 71 -5.38 8.00 -3.63
C PRO A 71 -6.15 6.70 -3.84
N LEU A 72 -5.96 6.05 -5.00
CA LEU A 72 -6.65 4.80 -5.33
C LEU A 72 -6.46 3.72 -4.26
N GLN A 73 -5.25 3.58 -3.72
CA GLN A 73 -4.93 2.59 -2.69
C GLN A 73 -5.78 2.80 -1.41
N TYR A 74 -6.02 4.05 -1.00
CA TYR A 74 -6.93 4.32 0.13
C TYR A 74 -8.40 4.07 -0.20
N ILE A 75 -8.80 4.21 -1.47
CA ILE A 75 -10.16 3.90 -1.93
C ILE A 75 -10.39 2.38 -1.90
N LEU A 76 -9.40 1.61 -2.35
CA LEU A 76 -9.44 0.15 -2.35
C LEU A 76 -9.15 -0.46 -0.97
N GLY A 77 -8.46 0.29 -0.10
CA GLY A 77 -8.03 -0.15 1.23
C GLY A 77 -6.88 -1.15 1.19
N GLU A 78 -6.22 -1.31 0.05
CA GLU A 78 -5.08 -2.23 -0.10
C GLU A 78 -4.11 -1.78 -1.20
N THR A 79 -2.88 -2.30 -1.11
CA THR A 79 -1.82 -2.12 -2.10
C THR A 79 -0.94 -3.36 -2.12
N GLU A 80 -0.08 -3.46 -3.14
CA GLU A 80 0.99 -4.44 -3.21
C GLU A 80 2.33 -3.78 -2.91
N PHE A 81 3.22 -4.49 -2.22
CA PHE A 81 4.59 -4.10 -1.97
C PHE A 81 5.44 -5.37 -1.83
N TYR A 82 6.53 -5.44 -2.56
CA TYR A 82 7.47 -6.56 -2.56
C TYR A 82 6.78 -7.92 -2.84
N GLY A 83 5.80 -7.96 -3.74
CA GLY A 83 4.99 -9.14 -4.06
C GLY A 83 4.03 -9.58 -2.95
N LEU A 84 3.83 -8.77 -1.92
CA LEU A 84 2.97 -9.04 -0.77
C LEU A 84 1.79 -8.05 -0.73
N LYS A 85 0.63 -8.50 -0.21
CA LYS A 85 -0.55 -7.65 -0.06
C LYS A 85 -0.55 -6.92 1.28
N PHE A 86 -0.85 -5.63 1.25
CA PHE A 86 -0.94 -4.76 2.43
C PHE A 86 -2.26 -4.03 2.48
N LYS A 87 -2.90 -4.00 3.63
CA LYS A 87 -3.96 -3.04 3.94
C LYS A 87 -3.37 -1.67 4.18
N VAL A 88 -4.04 -0.64 3.68
CA VAL A 88 -3.67 0.76 3.84
C VAL A 88 -4.89 1.61 4.17
N ASN A 89 -4.68 2.66 4.93
CA ASN A 89 -5.69 3.67 5.24
C ASN A 89 -5.00 5.01 5.53
N GLU A 90 -5.78 6.02 5.89
CA GLU A 90 -5.32 7.38 6.18
C GLU A 90 -4.29 7.49 7.33
N TYR A 91 -4.13 6.48 8.16
CA TYR A 91 -3.15 6.46 9.25
C TYR A 91 -1.77 5.96 8.83
N THR A 92 -1.60 5.51 7.60
CA THR A 92 -0.34 4.93 7.12
C THR A 92 0.04 5.51 5.76
N LEU A 93 1.32 5.78 5.55
CA LEU A 93 1.81 6.12 4.22
C LEU A 93 1.65 4.91 3.28
N ILE A 94 1.18 5.16 2.05
CA ILE A 94 1.15 4.14 1.00
C ILE A 94 2.59 3.73 0.69
N PRO A 95 2.95 2.44 0.79
CA PRO A 95 4.28 1.95 0.42
C PRO A 95 4.71 2.44 -0.96
N ARG A 96 5.95 2.92 -1.06
CA ARG A 96 6.49 3.45 -2.31
C ARG A 96 7.36 2.38 -2.99
N PRO A 97 7.34 2.28 -4.34
CA PRO A 97 8.17 1.31 -5.07
C PRO A 97 9.66 1.43 -4.76
N GLU A 98 10.16 2.66 -4.57
CA GLU A 98 11.57 2.92 -4.25
C GLU A 98 12.00 2.29 -2.92
N THR A 99 11.04 2.06 -2.00
CA THR A 99 11.31 1.39 -0.72
C THR A 99 11.59 -0.11 -0.90
N GLU A 100 11.19 -0.71 -2.03
CA GLU A 100 11.55 -2.10 -2.35
C GLU A 100 13.05 -2.26 -2.59
N GLU A 101 13.71 -1.25 -3.17
CA GLU A 101 15.19 -1.24 -3.34
C GLU A 101 15.91 -1.25 -1.98
N LEU A 102 15.35 -0.56 -0.98
CA LEU A 102 15.87 -0.59 0.39
C LEU A 102 15.75 -1.99 1.00
N VAL A 103 14.62 -2.66 0.79
CA VAL A 103 14.42 -4.06 1.24
C VAL A 103 15.42 -4.99 0.55
N ASP A 104 15.59 -4.85 -0.77
CA ASP A 104 16.58 -5.64 -1.53
C ASP A 104 18.01 -5.44 -1.04
N TRP A 105 18.36 -4.21 -0.67
CA TRP A 105 19.68 -3.91 -0.13
C TRP A 105 19.88 -4.59 1.22
N ILE A 106 18.93 -4.44 2.15
CA ILE A 106 19.01 -5.06 3.49
C ILE A 106 19.08 -6.58 3.39
N LEU A 107 18.33 -7.21 2.49
CA LEU A 107 18.31 -8.67 2.32
C LEU A 107 19.64 -9.24 1.83
N LYS A 108 20.54 -8.43 1.24
CA LYS A 108 21.90 -8.84 0.85
C LYS A 108 22.87 -8.89 2.03
N GLU A 109 22.55 -8.20 3.12
CA GLU A 109 23.35 -8.21 4.33
C GLU A 109 23.09 -9.48 5.17
N GLU A 110 24.07 -9.91 5.94
CA GLU A 110 23.90 -10.98 6.92
C GLU A 110 23.47 -10.38 8.26
N PHE A 111 22.32 -10.79 8.76
CA PHE A 111 21.81 -10.38 10.06
C PHE A 111 20.85 -11.39 10.65
N SER A 112 20.76 -11.42 11.96
CA SER A 112 19.83 -12.22 12.75
C SER A 112 18.75 -11.39 13.45
N SER A 113 18.90 -10.05 13.46
CA SER A 113 17.94 -9.13 14.07
C SER A 113 17.91 -7.78 13.37
N ALA A 114 16.70 -7.22 13.22
CA ALA A 114 16.50 -5.91 12.65
C ALA A 114 15.37 -5.12 13.35
N LEU A 115 15.47 -3.80 13.29
CA LEU A 115 14.48 -2.85 13.81
C LEU A 115 14.09 -1.86 12.73
N ASP A 116 12.79 -1.76 12.43
CA ASP A 116 12.21 -0.72 11.59
C ASP A 116 11.62 0.40 12.44
N ILE A 117 12.03 1.64 12.18
CA ILE A 117 11.59 2.82 12.94
C ILE A 117 10.67 3.67 12.06
N GLY A 118 9.45 3.96 12.56
CA GLY A 118 8.41 4.63 11.78
C GLY A 118 7.77 3.67 10.78
N THR A 119 7.36 2.50 11.27
CA THR A 119 7.01 1.35 10.43
C THR A 119 5.76 1.55 9.54
N GLY A 120 4.85 2.47 9.89
CA GLY A 120 3.65 2.75 9.12
C GLY A 120 2.81 1.49 8.86
N THR A 121 2.72 1.06 7.60
CA THR A 121 2.02 -0.17 7.18
C THR A 121 2.71 -1.46 7.62
N GLY A 122 3.95 -1.39 8.09
CA GLY A 122 4.78 -2.55 8.34
C GLY A 122 5.40 -3.17 7.09
N CYS A 123 5.42 -2.47 5.95
CA CYS A 123 5.84 -3.06 4.68
C CYS A 123 7.30 -3.52 4.70
N ILE A 124 8.22 -2.73 5.26
CA ILE A 124 9.64 -3.10 5.36
C ILE A 124 9.82 -4.33 6.26
N PRO A 125 9.42 -4.32 7.56
CA PRO A 125 9.69 -5.43 8.45
C PRO A 125 8.96 -6.71 8.03
N ILE A 126 7.77 -6.62 7.42
CA ILE A 126 7.03 -7.76 6.90
C ILE A 126 7.76 -8.38 5.71
N ALA A 127 8.25 -7.56 4.76
CA ALA A 127 9.03 -8.05 3.63
C ALA A 127 10.34 -8.70 4.09
N LEU A 128 11.04 -8.13 5.08
CA LEU A 128 12.24 -8.73 5.67
C LEU A 128 11.93 -10.07 6.34
N ALA A 129 10.92 -10.14 7.21
CA ALA A 129 10.53 -11.35 7.91
C ALA A 129 10.05 -12.47 6.97
N LYS A 130 9.49 -12.11 5.80
CA LYS A 130 9.05 -13.08 4.80
C LYS A 130 10.23 -13.73 4.07
N ASN A 131 11.32 -13.00 3.90
CA ASN A 131 12.45 -13.40 3.05
C ASN A 131 13.70 -13.81 3.83
N LYS A 132 13.79 -13.53 5.14
CA LYS A 132 14.95 -13.87 5.99
C LYS A 132 14.53 -14.40 7.34
N LYS A 133 15.22 -15.42 7.82
CA LYS A 133 14.99 -15.98 9.17
C LYS A 133 15.73 -15.12 10.20
N ALA A 134 15.09 -14.05 10.65
CA ALA A 134 15.63 -13.12 11.62
C ALA A 134 14.54 -12.67 12.61
N VAL A 135 14.96 -12.16 13.77
CA VAL A 135 14.05 -11.50 14.74
C VAL A 135 13.80 -10.07 14.29
N ILE A 136 12.59 -9.78 13.89
CA ILE A 136 12.23 -8.44 13.39
C ILE A 136 11.37 -7.71 14.41
N SER A 137 11.80 -6.50 14.75
CA SER A 137 11.04 -5.54 15.57
C SER A 137 10.66 -4.32 14.73
N ALA A 138 9.57 -3.67 15.10
CA ALA A 138 9.09 -2.47 14.42
C ALA A 138 8.49 -1.48 15.42
N ILE A 139 8.85 -0.21 15.29
CA ILE A 139 8.40 0.87 16.16
C ILE A 139 7.57 1.87 15.35
N ASP A 140 6.50 2.36 15.95
CA ASP A 140 5.78 3.54 15.46
C ASP A 140 5.21 4.33 16.65
N ILE A 141 5.13 5.64 16.48
CA ILE A 141 4.48 6.53 17.44
C ILE A 141 2.95 6.48 17.32
N SER A 142 2.44 6.09 16.14
CA SER A 142 1.01 5.98 15.85
C SER A 142 0.49 4.60 16.21
N ASN A 143 -0.38 4.54 17.21
CA ASN A 143 -1.06 3.29 17.56
C ASN A 143 -1.97 2.79 16.40
N ASN A 144 -2.56 3.71 15.64
CA ASN A 144 -3.39 3.38 14.48
C ASN A 144 -2.54 2.76 13.36
N ALA A 145 -1.33 3.26 13.11
CA ALA A 145 -0.41 2.65 12.15
C ALA A 145 -0.02 1.23 12.60
N LEU A 146 0.29 1.04 13.89
CA LEU A 146 0.61 -0.29 14.42
C LEU A 146 -0.57 -1.29 14.32
N LEU A 147 -1.81 -0.84 14.42
CA LEU A 147 -2.97 -1.71 14.20
C LEU A 147 -3.00 -2.20 12.74
N VAL A 148 -2.74 -1.34 11.78
CA VAL A 148 -2.63 -1.70 10.35
C VAL A 148 -1.44 -2.65 10.13
N ALA A 149 -0.27 -2.34 10.69
CA ALA A 149 0.93 -3.17 10.56
C ALA A 149 0.74 -4.59 11.14
N ARG A 150 0.09 -4.71 12.31
CA ARG A 150 -0.26 -6.02 12.89
C ARG A 150 -1.22 -6.82 12.01
N GLN A 151 -2.22 -6.15 11.42
CA GLN A 151 -3.13 -6.78 10.46
C GLN A 151 -2.37 -7.28 9.23
N ASN A 152 -1.45 -6.48 8.71
CA ASN A 152 -0.63 -6.82 7.56
C ASN A 152 0.33 -7.99 7.85
N ALA A 153 0.95 -8.03 9.04
CA ALA A 153 1.78 -9.15 9.45
C ALA A 153 0.96 -10.46 9.50
N LYS A 154 -0.26 -10.40 10.04
CA LYS A 154 -1.17 -11.55 10.06
C LYS A 154 -1.57 -12.02 8.66
N ILE A 155 -1.91 -11.09 7.75
CA ILE A 155 -2.26 -11.41 6.35
C ILE A 155 -1.11 -12.13 5.65
N ASN A 156 0.13 -11.67 5.90
CA ASN A 156 1.33 -12.23 5.26
C ASN A 156 1.94 -13.42 6.01
N GLY A 157 1.37 -13.83 7.16
CA GLY A 157 1.79 -15.00 7.92
C GLY A 157 3.20 -14.87 8.50
N VAL A 158 3.55 -13.68 9.02
CA VAL A 158 4.83 -13.41 9.67
C VAL A 158 4.64 -12.91 11.10
N GLU A 159 5.64 -13.14 11.95
CA GLU A 159 5.70 -12.65 13.33
C GLU A 159 6.67 -11.48 13.42
N ILE A 160 6.21 -10.36 13.99
CA ILE A 160 6.98 -9.13 14.19
C ILE A 160 6.69 -8.59 15.59
N ASN A 161 7.73 -8.17 16.27
CA ASN A 161 7.60 -7.51 17.57
C ASN A 161 7.28 -6.03 17.35
N PHE A 162 5.99 -5.66 17.43
CA PHE A 162 5.53 -4.28 17.27
C PHE A 162 5.52 -3.54 18.59
N ILE A 163 6.20 -2.39 18.64
CA ILE A 163 6.41 -1.55 19.82
C ILE A 163 5.78 -0.17 19.55
N HIS A 164 4.86 0.25 20.43
CA HIS A 164 4.31 1.61 20.41
C HIS A 164 5.25 2.53 21.21
N GLN A 165 6.00 3.39 20.53
CA GLN A 165 7.02 4.19 21.18
C GLN A 165 7.41 5.42 20.35
N ASP A 166 7.64 6.54 21.03
CA ASP A 166 8.28 7.72 20.43
C ASP A 166 9.80 7.54 20.47
N ILE A 167 10.40 7.40 19.30
CA ILE A 167 11.85 7.19 19.16
C ILE A 167 12.67 8.39 19.66
N LEU A 168 12.10 9.61 19.62
CA LEU A 168 12.83 10.82 19.99
C LEU A 168 13.04 10.97 21.49
N ILE A 169 12.20 10.32 22.30
CA ILE A 169 12.26 10.38 23.78
C ILE A 169 12.59 9.03 24.40
N SER A 170 12.75 8.00 23.62
CA SER A 170 13.01 6.65 24.09
C SER A 170 14.48 6.41 24.39
N ASN A 171 14.74 5.80 25.56
CA ASN A 171 16.09 5.38 25.99
C ASN A 171 16.26 3.84 26.00
N ASP A 172 15.20 3.09 25.68
CA ASP A 172 15.20 1.62 25.72
C ASP A 172 14.73 1.04 24.37
N LEU A 173 15.72 0.79 23.51
CA LEU A 173 15.49 0.19 22.21
C LEU A 173 16.01 -1.24 22.15
N PRO A 174 15.39 -2.13 21.38
CA PRO A 174 15.93 -3.44 21.12
C PRO A 174 17.35 -3.34 20.55
N LYS A 175 18.27 -4.15 21.12
CA LYS A 175 19.61 -4.29 20.54
C LYS A 175 19.50 -5.18 19.31
N VAL A 176 19.83 -4.62 18.15
CA VAL A 176 19.72 -5.29 16.85
C VAL A 176 20.97 -5.05 16.01
N GLU A 177 21.15 -5.87 14.98
CA GLU A 177 22.27 -5.75 14.05
C GLU A 177 22.00 -4.74 12.95
N ILE A 178 20.71 -4.59 12.53
CA ILE A 178 20.30 -3.61 11.53
C ILE A 178 19.20 -2.71 12.08
N ILE A 179 19.33 -1.42 11.86
CA ILE A 179 18.26 -0.44 12.03
C ILE A 179 17.93 0.13 10.65
N VAL A 180 16.65 0.13 10.32
CA VAL A 180 16.12 0.73 9.10
C VAL A 180 15.06 1.76 9.44
N SER A 181 14.98 2.82 8.65
CA SER A 181 13.92 3.82 8.76
C SER A 181 13.69 4.47 7.41
N ASN A 182 12.44 4.60 7.00
CA ASN A 182 12.03 5.39 5.83
C ASN A 182 10.99 6.43 6.26
N PRO A 183 11.39 7.47 7.02
CA PRO A 183 10.46 8.47 7.55
C PRO A 183 9.92 9.36 6.42
N PRO A 184 8.76 10.01 6.62
CA PRO A 184 8.25 10.97 5.65
C PRO A 184 9.20 12.17 5.55
N TYR A 185 9.61 12.52 4.32
CA TYR A 185 10.45 13.67 3.99
C TYR A 185 9.57 14.88 3.68
N VAL A 186 8.95 15.46 4.71
CA VAL A 186 8.04 16.60 4.54
C VAL A 186 8.58 17.79 5.33
N LEU A 187 8.68 18.94 4.67
CA LEU A 187 8.98 20.19 5.35
C LEU A 187 7.85 20.54 6.33
N GLU A 188 8.17 21.20 7.44
CA GLU A 188 7.13 21.61 8.42
C GLU A 188 6.02 22.44 7.78
N SER A 189 6.35 23.25 6.76
CA SER A 189 5.41 24.04 5.97
C SER A 189 4.44 23.22 5.11
N GLU A 190 4.72 21.94 4.88
CA GLU A 190 3.92 21.04 4.03
C GLU A 190 3.06 20.05 4.84
N LYS A 191 3.24 20.02 6.16
CA LYS A 191 2.48 19.13 7.05
C LYS A 191 0.96 19.38 6.99
N GLU A 192 0.55 20.63 6.76
CA GLU A 192 -0.87 21.01 6.65
C GLU A 192 -1.56 20.48 5.39
N MET A 193 -0.80 20.03 4.37
CA MET A 193 -1.34 19.47 3.12
C MET A 193 -1.46 17.94 3.13
N MET A 194 -1.06 17.29 4.22
CA MET A 194 -1.05 15.81 4.32
C MET A 194 -2.27 15.21 5.05
N PHE A 195 -3.18 16.08 5.56
CA PHE A 195 -4.36 15.67 6.32
C PHE A 195 -5.63 16.25 5.71
#